data_00cf5546c0324a1593801f5d4e0b19c7
#
_entry.id   00cf5546c0324a1593801f5d4e0b19c7
#
_cell.length_a   1.000
_cell.length_b   1.000
_cell.length_c   1.000
_cell.angle_alpha   90.00
_cell.angle_beta   90.00
_cell.angle_gamma   90.00
#
_symmetry.space_group_name_H-M   'P 1'
#
loop_
_entity.id
_entity.type
_entity.pdbx_description
1 polymer ?
#
loop_
_entity_poly.entity_id
_entity_poly.type
_entity_poly.pdbx_seq_one_letter_code
_entity_poly.pdbx_strand_id
1 'polypeptide(L)'
;MILTEEQASKLQRAEEVLGYSFSNKQLILSAITHPSATEGRAVKYSYERLEFLGDSILGAIVADVAFERFHELDEGGLTRIKVALVSGASLSDVASGLGFADIIVFGSSETGTGKRGLHSALENVYEAVVAALYLDGGVEVARDFIYRTLIPRMCEEMALEPENPKSALQERLQEDGITPIYKLVETQGPPHDRTFVAQVFAGNQGLARGTGRTKKEAESQAAKSTLARLGEFFGLGMDEQARAEKAAAAKQAKADKAAARAEEKARKKHERELHKSMKQG
;
A
#
# COMPACT_ATOMS: atom_id res chain seq x y z
N MET A 1 -0.97 -23.56 30.09
CA MET A 1 -1.82 -22.33 29.87
C MET A 1 -3.27 -22.82 30.04
N ILE A 2 -4.05 -22.16 30.90
CA ILE A 2 -5.50 -22.42 31.02
C ILE A 2 -6.20 -21.46 30.06
N LEU A 3 -6.81 -22.02 29.01
CA LEU A 3 -7.61 -21.26 28.04
C LEU A 3 -9.06 -21.20 28.49
N THR A 4 -9.76 -20.12 28.17
CA THR A 4 -11.22 -20.11 28.22
C THR A 4 -11.79 -21.02 27.12
N GLU A 5 -13.03 -21.48 27.24
CA GLU A 5 -13.69 -22.28 26.19
C GLU A 5 -13.72 -21.53 24.86
N GLU A 6 -13.99 -20.22 24.88
CA GLU A 6 -13.97 -19.38 23.71
C GLU A 6 -12.58 -19.35 23.05
N GLN A 7 -11.52 -19.15 23.85
CA GLN A 7 -10.14 -19.14 23.32
C GLN A 7 -9.75 -20.49 22.73
N ALA A 8 -10.15 -21.57 23.35
CA ALA A 8 -9.89 -22.91 22.83
C ALA A 8 -10.61 -23.16 21.49
N SER A 9 -11.87 -22.76 21.37
CA SER A 9 -12.65 -22.85 20.13
C SER A 9 -12.05 -22.01 19.01
N LYS A 10 -11.70 -20.74 19.28
CA LYS A 10 -11.08 -19.85 18.29
C LYS A 10 -9.70 -20.32 17.85
N LEU A 11 -8.91 -20.86 18.78
CA LEU A 11 -7.60 -21.46 18.47
C LEU A 11 -7.75 -22.66 17.52
N GLN A 12 -8.66 -23.58 17.82
CA GLN A 12 -8.92 -24.71 16.95
C GLN A 12 -9.37 -24.24 15.56
N ARG A 13 -10.30 -23.30 15.51
CA ARG A 13 -10.77 -22.74 14.23
C ARG A 13 -9.67 -22.03 13.46
N ALA A 14 -8.76 -21.33 14.12
CA ALA A 14 -7.60 -20.69 13.48
C ALA A 14 -6.69 -21.74 12.83
N GLU A 15 -6.37 -22.83 13.52
CA GLU A 15 -5.54 -23.92 12.95
C GLU A 15 -6.22 -24.58 11.75
N GLU A 16 -7.54 -24.79 11.79
CA GLU A 16 -8.33 -25.32 10.66
C GLU A 16 -8.24 -24.38 9.45
N VAL A 17 -8.47 -23.07 9.63
CA VAL A 17 -8.42 -22.06 8.56
C VAL A 17 -7.03 -21.96 7.96
N LEU A 18 -6.00 -22.00 8.80
CA LEU A 18 -4.61 -21.88 8.36
C LEU A 18 -4.08 -23.19 7.73
N GLY A 19 -4.70 -24.34 8.04
CA GLY A 19 -4.20 -25.65 7.66
C GLY A 19 -2.85 -25.99 8.31
N TYR A 20 -2.58 -25.38 9.48
CA TYR A 20 -1.32 -25.52 10.19
C TYR A 20 -1.54 -25.70 11.70
N SER A 21 -0.91 -26.70 12.28
CA SER A 21 -0.98 -27.00 13.71
C SER A 21 0.26 -26.48 14.42
N PHE A 22 0.07 -25.45 15.26
CA PHE A 22 1.17 -24.79 15.95
C PHE A 22 1.76 -25.67 17.06
N SER A 23 3.08 -25.77 17.11
CA SER A 23 3.80 -26.31 18.23
C SER A 23 3.69 -25.43 19.47
N ASN A 24 3.84 -24.12 19.28
CA ASN A 24 3.63 -23.12 20.32
C ASN A 24 2.27 -22.41 20.13
N LYS A 25 1.24 -22.96 20.79
CA LYS A 25 -0.13 -22.41 20.74
C LYS A 25 -0.24 -20.95 21.22
N GLN A 26 0.72 -20.48 22.03
CA GLN A 26 0.72 -19.08 22.47
C GLN A 26 0.96 -18.11 21.33
N LEU A 27 1.73 -18.49 20.30
CA LEU A 27 1.98 -17.62 19.13
C LEU A 27 0.68 -17.31 18.39
N ILE A 28 -0.05 -18.35 17.98
CA ILE A 28 -1.30 -18.13 17.24
C ILE A 28 -2.37 -17.48 18.12
N LEU A 29 -2.47 -17.82 19.41
CA LEU A 29 -3.40 -17.19 20.32
C LEU A 29 -3.11 -15.67 20.44
N SER A 30 -1.83 -15.29 20.56
CA SER A 30 -1.47 -13.88 20.58
C SER A 30 -1.78 -13.19 19.24
N ALA A 31 -1.50 -13.86 18.11
CA ALA A 31 -1.74 -13.32 16.78
C ALA A 31 -3.22 -13.00 16.51
N ILE A 32 -4.15 -13.77 17.07
CA ILE A 32 -5.59 -13.55 16.90
C ILE A 32 -6.22 -12.75 18.05
N THR A 33 -5.45 -12.29 19.04
CA THR A 33 -5.97 -11.53 20.19
C THR A 33 -5.82 -10.03 19.97
N HIS A 34 -6.96 -9.34 19.89
CA HIS A 34 -7.02 -7.88 19.82
C HIS A 34 -6.52 -7.26 21.13
N PRO A 35 -5.84 -6.09 21.11
CA PRO A 35 -5.36 -5.40 22.32
C PRO A 35 -6.43 -5.18 23.38
N SER A 36 -7.67 -4.90 22.99
CA SER A 36 -8.80 -4.75 23.92
C SER A 36 -9.08 -5.98 24.81
N ALA A 37 -8.69 -7.15 24.36
CA ALA A 37 -8.85 -8.40 25.14
C ALA A 37 -7.70 -8.65 26.12
N THR A 38 -6.71 -7.76 26.17
CA THR A 38 -5.53 -7.91 27.05
C THR A 38 -5.46 -6.88 28.16
N GLU A 39 -6.56 -6.21 28.50
CA GLU A 39 -6.60 -5.17 29.54
C GLU A 39 -5.86 -5.60 30.80
N GLY A 40 -4.84 -4.81 31.20
CA GLY A 40 -4.00 -5.09 32.37
C GLY A 40 -2.95 -6.21 32.19
N ARG A 41 -2.79 -6.79 31.00
CA ARG A 41 -1.76 -7.78 30.66
C ARG A 41 -0.62 -7.18 29.85
N ALA A 42 0.50 -7.89 29.77
CA ALA A 42 1.62 -7.45 28.93
C ALA A 42 1.26 -7.50 27.43
N VAL A 43 1.74 -6.53 26.65
CA VAL A 43 1.55 -6.37 25.19
C VAL A 43 1.87 -7.66 24.39
N LYS A 44 2.73 -8.53 24.90
CA LYS A 44 3.07 -9.80 24.25
C LYS A 44 1.90 -10.80 24.13
N TYR A 45 0.76 -10.50 24.72
CA TYR A 45 -0.44 -11.33 24.63
C TYR A 45 -1.46 -10.83 23.62
N SER A 46 -1.16 -9.72 22.91
CA SER A 46 -1.92 -9.23 21.77
C SER A 46 -1.13 -9.34 20.47
N TYR A 47 -1.78 -9.08 19.35
CA TYR A 47 -1.16 -9.19 18.03
C TYR A 47 -0.09 -8.12 17.73
N GLU A 48 -0.05 -6.98 18.43
CA GLU A 48 0.75 -5.79 18.08
C GLU A 48 2.24 -6.08 17.79
N ARG A 49 2.88 -6.91 18.61
CA ARG A 49 4.30 -7.26 18.39
C ARG A 49 4.50 -8.22 17.21
N LEU A 50 3.53 -9.10 16.99
CA LEU A 50 3.56 -10.03 15.86
C LEU A 50 3.23 -9.32 14.56
N GLU A 51 2.28 -8.39 14.56
CA GLU A 51 1.98 -7.46 13.47
C GLU A 51 3.24 -6.76 12.98
N PHE A 52 3.97 -6.10 13.88
CA PHE A 52 5.24 -5.42 13.55
C PHE A 52 6.25 -6.35 12.84
N LEU A 53 6.40 -7.58 13.33
CA LEU A 53 7.30 -8.55 12.72
C LEU A 53 6.74 -9.08 11.39
N GLY A 54 5.45 -9.33 11.35
CA GLY A 54 4.75 -9.89 10.21
C GLY A 54 4.74 -8.98 9.01
N ASP A 55 4.51 -7.68 9.19
CA ASP A 55 4.63 -6.67 8.13
C ASP A 55 6.00 -6.77 7.42
N SER A 56 7.07 -6.83 8.18
CA SER A 56 8.42 -6.93 7.63
C SER A 56 8.66 -8.23 6.84
N ILE A 57 8.19 -9.37 7.36
CA ILE A 57 8.32 -10.68 6.69
C ILE A 57 7.45 -10.72 5.43
N LEU A 58 6.20 -10.28 5.54
CA LEU A 58 5.26 -10.18 4.43
C LEU A 58 5.82 -9.31 3.32
N GLY A 59 6.29 -8.11 3.68
CA GLY A 59 6.90 -7.16 2.75
C GLY A 59 8.12 -7.72 2.03
N ALA A 60 8.98 -8.50 2.72
CA ALA A 60 10.15 -9.13 2.13
C ALA A 60 9.76 -10.25 1.14
N ILE A 61 8.83 -11.13 1.52
CA ILE A 61 8.37 -12.24 0.66
C ILE A 61 7.66 -11.70 -0.59
N VAL A 62 6.79 -10.68 -0.43
CA VAL A 62 6.11 -10.06 -1.57
C VAL A 62 7.08 -9.36 -2.51
N ALA A 63 8.11 -8.69 -1.97
CA ALA A 63 9.15 -8.05 -2.78
C ALA A 63 9.98 -9.08 -3.57
N ASP A 64 10.35 -10.19 -2.94
CA ASP A 64 11.06 -11.32 -3.56
C ASP A 64 10.27 -11.87 -4.76
N VAL A 65 8.98 -12.17 -4.54
CA VAL A 65 8.10 -12.69 -5.60
C VAL A 65 7.90 -11.67 -6.73
N ALA A 66 7.70 -10.40 -6.39
CA ALA A 66 7.52 -9.36 -7.40
C ALA A 66 8.79 -9.20 -8.26
N PHE A 67 9.97 -9.23 -7.63
CA PHE A 67 11.25 -9.15 -8.31
C PHE A 67 11.48 -10.33 -9.26
N GLU A 68 11.15 -11.55 -8.82
CA GLU A 68 11.28 -12.74 -9.65
C GLU A 68 10.24 -12.83 -10.79
N ARG A 69 9.05 -12.26 -10.58
CA ARG A 69 7.94 -12.41 -11.52
C ARG A 69 7.90 -11.35 -12.62
N PHE A 70 8.32 -10.12 -12.30
CA PHE A 70 8.19 -8.96 -13.19
C PHE A 70 9.54 -8.36 -13.56
N HIS A 71 10.31 -9.08 -14.37
CA HIS A 71 11.67 -8.71 -14.79
C HIS A 71 11.77 -7.41 -15.59
N GLU A 72 10.67 -7.02 -16.27
CA GLU A 72 10.64 -5.83 -17.12
C GLU A 72 10.26 -4.54 -16.35
N LEU A 73 9.86 -4.65 -15.08
CA LEU A 73 9.50 -3.49 -14.28
C LEU A 73 10.73 -2.86 -13.62
N ASP A 74 10.73 -1.54 -13.56
CA ASP A 74 11.67 -0.76 -12.76
C ASP A 74 11.35 -0.84 -11.26
N GLU A 75 12.24 -0.28 -10.43
CA GLU A 75 12.07 -0.21 -8.98
C GLU A 75 10.73 0.43 -8.57
N GLY A 76 10.31 1.49 -9.27
CA GLY A 76 9.03 2.15 -9.03
C GLY A 76 7.82 1.24 -9.30
N GLY A 77 7.86 0.45 -10.40
CA GLY A 77 6.83 -0.54 -10.72
C GLY A 77 6.73 -1.64 -9.67
N LEU A 78 7.87 -2.20 -9.28
CA LEU A 78 7.93 -3.23 -8.22
C LEU A 78 7.44 -2.71 -6.88
N THR A 79 7.80 -1.48 -6.52
CA THR A 79 7.32 -0.84 -5.29
C THR A 79 5.81 -0.63 -5.30
N ARG A 80 5.22 -0.20 -6.44
CA ARG A 80 3.76 -0.05 -6.56
C ARG A 80 3.02 -1.37 -6.39
N ILE A 81 3.50 -2.46 -7.01
CA ILE A 81 2.92 -3.80 -6.81
C ILE A 81 2.97 -4.19 -5.33
N LYS A 82 4.13 -4.06 -4.69
CA LYS A 82 4.28 -4.38 -3.28
C LYS A 82 3.30 -3.58 -2.42
N VAL A 83 3.30 -2.25 -2.54
CA VAL A 83 2.43 -1.37 -1.73
C VAL A 83 0.95 -1.68 -1.94
N ALA A 84 0.52 -1.91 -3.19
CA ALA A 84 -0.87 -2.27 -3.47
C ALA A 84 -1.27 -3.60 -2.82
N LEU A 85 -0.40 -4.61 -2.93
CA LEU A 85 -0.69 -5.96 -2.46
C LEU A 85 -0.69 -6.06 -0.94
N VAL A 86 0.23 -5.40 -0.23
CA VAL A 86 0.30 -5.39 1.24
C VAL A 86 -0.49 -4.23 1.87
N SER A 87 -1.32 -3.52 1.10
CA SER A 87 -2.18 -2.46 1.66
C SER A 87 -3.20 -3.03 2.63
N GLY A 88 -3.57 -2.23 3.66
CA GLY A 88 -4.57 -2.63 4.63
C GLY A 88 -5.91 -3.04 4.01
N ALA A 89 -6.32 -2.40 2.91
CA ALA A 89 -7.50 -2.80 2.15
C ALA A 89 -7.36 -4.22 1.56
N SER A 90 -6.22 -4.51 0.94
CA SER A 90 -5.94 -5.83 0.36
C SER A 90 -5.86 -6.92 1.43
N LEU A 91 -5.11 -6.68 2.50
CA LEU A 91 -4.93 -7.65 3.59
C LEU A 91 -6.24 -7.94 4.33
N SER A 92 -7.04 -6.90 4.62
CA SER A 92 -8.32 -7.11 5.31
C SER A 92 -9.35 -7.83 4.43
N ASP A 93 -9.33 -7.62 3.12
CA ASP A 93 -10.16 -8.37 2.17
C ASP A 93 -9.78 -9.86 2.13
N VAL A 94 -8.47 -10.15 2.10
CA VAL A 94 -7.97 -11.54 2.14
C VAL A 94 -8.33 -12.20 3.46
N ALA A 95 -8.05 -11.53 4.59
CA ALA A 95 -8.37 -12.03 5.93
C ALA A 95 -9.88 -12.27 6.11
N SER A 96 -10.71 -11.38 5.58
CA SER A 96 -12.18 -11.55 5.57
C SER A 96 -12.59 -12.77 4.76
N GLY A 97 -12.03 -12.95 3.57
CA GLY A 97 -12.28 -14.12 2.72
C GLY A 97 -11.86 -15.46 3.35
N LEU A 98 -10.82 -15.43 4.19
CA LEU A 98 -10.35 -16.58 4.96
C LEU A 98 -11.21 -16.87 6.22
N GLY A 99 -12.15 -15.98 6.57
CA GLY A 99 -12.97 -16.13 7.78
C GLY A 99 -12.26 -15.69 9.06
N PHE A 100 -11.26 -14.81 8.99
CA PHE A 100 -10.52 -14.35 10.17
C PHE A 100 -11.40 -13.55 11.14
N ALA A 101 -12.50 -12.98 10.69
CA ALA A 101 -13.47 -12.32 11.57
C ALA A 101 -13.98 -13.23 12.69
N ASP A 102 -14.09 -14.54 12.42
CA ASP A 102 -14.61 -15.52 13.36
C ASP A 102 -13.57 -15.96 14.39
N ILE A 103 -12.28 -15.78 14.09
CA ILE A 103 -11.19 -16.23 14.98
C ILE A 103 -10.64 -15.14 15.90
N ILE A 104 -10.87 -13.85 15.58
CA ILE A 104 -10.35 -12.75 16.39
C ILE A 104 -10.99 -12.74 17.78
N VAL A 105 -10.14 -12.65 18.81
CA VAL A 105 -10.56 -12.50 20.21
C VAL A 105 -10.62 -11.03 20.57
N PHE A 106 -11.81 -10.47 20.73
CA PHE A 106 -12.04 -9.10 21.20
C PHE A 106 -12.31 -9.03 22.69
N GLY A 107 -12.00 -7.89 23.31
CA GLY A 107 -12.41 -7.61 24.68
C GLY A 107 -13.91 -7.31 24.78
N SER A 108 -14.47 -7.45 25.97
CA SER A 108 -15.90 -7.21 26.25
C SER A 108 -16.36 -5.78 25.98
N SER A 109 -15.44 -4.81 26.06
CA SER A 109 -15.69 -3.40 25.73
C SER A 109 -15.86 -3.14 24.22
N GLU A 110 -15.43 -4.06 23.36
CA GLU A 110 -15.43 -3.91 21.89
C GLU A 110 -16.44 -4.81 21.17
N THR A 111 -17.35 -5.46 21.88
CA THR A 111 -18.44 -6.25 21.27
C THR A 111 -19.41 -5.44 20.42
N GLY A 112 -19.01 -4.25 19.98
CA GLY A 112 -19.78 -3.33 19.13
C GLY A 112 -18.90 -2.49 18.21
N THR A 113 -17.61 -2.86 18.02
CA THR A 113 -16.75 -2.18 17.06
C THR A 113 -17.40 -2.21 15.68
N GLY A 114 -17.74 -1.02 15.18
CA GLY A 114 -18.29 -0.86 13.85
C GLY A 114 -17.31 -1.41 12.80
N LYS A 115 -17.80 -1.56 11.56
CA LYS A 115 -17.03 -2.12 10.42
C LYS A 115 -15.59 -1.63 10.28
N ARG A 116 -15.26 -0.41 10.76
CA ARG A 116 -13.89 0.15 10.71
C ARG A 116 -12.91 -0.54 11.65
N GLY A 117 -13.32 -0.83 12.89
CA GLY A 117 -12.46 -1.54 13.85
C GLY A 117 -12.17 -2.96 13.39
N LEU A 118 -13.17 -3.65 12.82
CA LEU A 118 -13.00 -4.98 12.27
C LEU A 118 -12.04 -4.99 11.07
N HIS A 119 -12.13 -4.01 10.17
CA HIS A 119 -11.25 -3.91 8.99
C HIS A 119 -9.79 -3.80 9.39
N SER A 120 -9.46 -2.88 10.31
CA SER A 120 -8.09 -2.74 10.81
C SER A 120 -7.63 -3.97 11.60
N ALA A 121 -8.51 -4.58 12.39
CA ALA A 121 -8.16 -5.81 13.10
C ALA A 121 -7.87 -6.98 12.16
N LEU A 122 -8.58 -7.08 11.03
CA LEU A 122 -8.34 -8.11 10.01
C LEU A 122 -6.97 -7.97 9.34
N GLU A 123 -6.58 -6.75 8.97
CA GLU A 123 -5.25 -6.41 8.46
C GLU A 123 -4.16 -6.84 9.45
N ASN A 124 -4.24 -6.30 10.68
CA ASN A 124 -3.23 -6.55 11.73
C ASN A 124 -3.11 -8.04 12.09
N VAL A 125 -4.24 -8.75 12.14
CA VAL A 125 -4.25 -10.20 12.42
C VAL A 125 -3.65 -11.00 11.27
N TYR A 126 -3.84 -10.60 10.01
CA TYR A 126 -3.19 -11.25 8.87
C TYR A 126 -1.67 -11.17 9.00
N GLU A 127 -1.12 -9.99 9.26
CA GLU A 127 0.31 -9.78 9.48
C GLU A 127 0.81 -10.56 10.70
N ALA A 128 0.08 -10.50 11.81
CA ALA A 128 0.45 -11.22 13.02
C ALA A 128 0.46 -12.76 12.84
N VAL A 129 -0.45 -13.30 12.03
CA VAL A 129 -0.48 -14.70 11.64
C VAL A 129 0.75 -15.07 10.81
N VAL A 130 1.17 -14.22 9.87
CA VAL A 130 2.43 -14.41 9.12
C VAL A 130 3.62 -14.54 10.07
N ALA A 131 3.72 -13.65 11.08
CA ALA A 131 4.78 -13.72 12.08
C ALA A 131 4.67 -14.99 12.96
N ALA A 132 3.47 -15.38 13.36
CA ALA A 132 3.26 -16.58 14.16
C ALA A 132 3.71 -17.85 13.42
N LEU A 133 3.34 -17.97 12.14
CA LEU A 133 3.76 -19.07 11.26
C LEU A 133 5.29 -19.08 11.08
N TYR A 134 5.89 -17.92 10.86
CA TYR A 134 7.34 -17.78 10.74
C TYR A 134 8.08 -18.22 12.01
N LEU A 135 7.61 -17.80 13.19
CA LEU A 135 8.26 -18.11 14.45
C LEU A 135 8.09 -19.58 14.87
N ASP A 136 7.00 -20.23 14.48
CA ASP A 136 6.71 -21.61 14.84
C ASP A 136 7.26 -22.61 13.81
N GLY A 137 7.13 -22.32 12.51
CA GLY A 137 7.44 -23.23 11.42
C GLY A 137 8.55 -22.76 10.47
N GLY A 138 9.09 -21.56 10.68
CA GLY A 138 10.13 -21.00 9.82
C GLY A 138 9.60 -20.28 8.58
N VAL A 139 10.54 -19.77 7.79
CA VAL A 139 10.23 -18.91 6.62
C VAL A 139 9.39 -19.63 5.57
N GLU A 140 9.61 -20.92 5.34
CA GLU A 140 8.91 -21.68 4.30
C GLU A 140 7.41 -21.83 4.63
N VAL A 141 7.07 -22.04 5.90
CA VAL A 141 5.66 -22.13 6.33
C VAL A 141 4.94 -20.77 6.14
N ALA A 142 5.60 -19.68 6.51
CA ALA A 142 5.05 -18.34 6.27
C ALA A 142 4.93 -18.03 4.77
N ARG A 143 5.94 -18.40 3.97
CA ARG A 143 5.95 -18.27 2.52
C ARG A 143 4.78 -19.01 1.88
N ASP A 144 4.58 -20.27 2.22
CA ASP A 144 3.49 -21.10 1.70
C ASP A 144 2.11 -20.50 2.01
N PHE A 145 1.94 -19.95 3.20
CA PHE A 145 0.70 -19.26 3.56
C PHE A 145 0.46 -18.03 2.68
N ILE A 146 1.48 -17.16 2.50
CA ILE A 146 1.40 -15.96 1.65
C ILE A 146 1.14 -16.35 0.19
N TYR A 147 1.82 -17.38 -0.32
CA TYR A 147 1.63 -17.87 -1.69
C TYR A 147 0.21 -18.37 -1.96
N ARG A 148 -0.41 -19.04 -1.00
CA ARG A 148 -1.79 -19.54 -1.14
C ARG A 148 -2.84 -18.45 -1.03
N THR A 149 -2.59 -17.43 -0.22
CA THR A 149 -3.65 -16.49 0.20
C THR A 149 -3.53 -15.11 -0.47
N LEU A 150 -2.33 -14.61 -0.71
CA LEU A 150 -2.09 -13.25 -1.18
C LEU A 150 -1.53 -13.18 -2.60
N ILE A 151 -0.51 -14.00 -2.93
CA ILE A 151 0.17 -13.94 -4.22
C ILE A 151 -0.75 -14.15 -5.44
N PRO A 152 -1.87 -14.93 -5.38
CA PRO A 152 -2.80 -15.02 -6.50
C PRO A 152 -3.44 -13.70 -6.93
N ARG A 153 -3.40 -12.67 -6.08
CA ARG A 153 -3.88 -11.31 -6.38
C ARG A 153 -2.83 -10.42 -7.04
N MET A 154 -1.56 -10.85 -7.08
CA MET A 154 -0.46 -10.07 -7.63
C MET A 154 -0.55 -10.04 -9.16
N CYS A 155 -0.67 -8.84 -9.74
CA CYS A 155 -0.74 -8.64 -11.18
C CYS A 155 0.06 -7.39 -11.61
N GLU A 156 0.42 -7.33 -12.89
CA GLU A 156 1.24 -6.26 -13.47
C GLU A 156 0.49 -4.92 -13.49
N GLU A 157 -0.84 -4.96 -13.58
CA GLU A 157 -1.68 -3.77 -13.58
C GLU A 157 -1.51 -2.93 -12.30
N MET A 158 -1.14 -3.56 -11.18
CA MET A 158 -0.81 -2.84 -9.93
C MET A 158 0.38 -1.91 -10.10
N ALA A 159 1.31 -2.19 -11.02
CA ALA A 159 2.44 -1.32 -11.32
C ALA A 159 2.03 -0.03 -12.04
N LEU A 160 0.88 -0.03 -12.69
CA LEU A 160 0.35 1.14 -13.42
C LEU A 160 -0.41 2.09 -12.50
N GLU A 161 -0.80 1.65 -11.31
CA GLU A 161 -1.50 2.48 -10.35
C GLU A 161 -0.52 3.46 -9.67
N PRO A 162 -0.79 4.77 -9.72
CA PRO A 162 0.08 5.73 -9.06
C PRO A 162 0.00 5.55 -7.53
N GLU A 163 1.16 5.54 -6.87
CA GLU A 163 1.28 5.48 -5.40
C GLU A 163 0.46 6.56 -4.70
N ASN A 164 0.44 7.74 -5.29
CA ASN A 164 -0.39 8.86 -4.86
C ASN A 164 -1.18 9.42 -6.04
N PRO A 165 -2.44 8.98 -6.23
CA PRO A 165 -3.26 9.44 -7.34
C PRO A 165 -3.45 10.96 -7.38
N LYS A 166 -3.46 11.62 -6.22
CA LYS A 166 -3.60 13.08 -6.13
C LYS A 166 -2.35 13.80 -6.67
N SER A 167 -1.16 13.33 -6.32
CA SER A 167 0.11 13.88 -6.83
C SER A 167 0.25 13.62 -8.33
N ALA A 168 -0.03 12.41 -8.78
CA ALA A 168 0.03 12.06 -10.20
C ALA A 168 -0.96 12.91 -11.04
N LEU A 169 -2.17 13.12 -10.53
CA LEU A 169 -3.15 13.98 -11.18
C LEU A 169 -2.69 15.46 -11.21
N GLN A 170 -2.11 15.93 -10.10
CA GLN A 170 -1.58 17.29 -10.02
C GLN A 170 -0.43 17.51 -11.02
N GLU A 171 0.54 16.62 -11.06
CA GLU A 171 1.66 16.68 -12.03
C GLU A 171 1.14 16.69 -13.45
N ARG A 172 0.19 15.81 -13.76
CA ARG A 172 -0.37 15.68 -15.09
C ARG A 172 -1.15 16.92 -15.53
N LEU A 173 -1.97 17.49 -14.65
CA LEU A 173 -2.74 18.71 -14.95
C LEU A 173 -1.88 19.97 -14.95
N GLN A 174 -0.79 19.97 -14.18
CA GLN A 174 0.14 21.09 -14.12
C GLN A 174 0.93 21.28 -15.43
N GLU A 175 1.10 20.22 -16.24
CA GLU A 175 1.65 20.33 -17.60
C GLU A 175 0.80 21.24 -18.48
N ASP A 176 -0.51 21.28 -18.23
CA ASP A 176 -1.49 22.12 -18.94
C ASP A 176 -1.81 23.42 -18.16
N GLY A 177 -1.06 23.74 -17.10
CA GLY A 177 -1.26 24.92 -16.24
C GLY A 177 -2.50 24.84 -15.34
N ILE A 178 -3.05 23.66 -15.12
CA ILE A 178 -4.27 23.43 -14.35
C ILE A 178 -3.90 22.89 -12.97
N THR A 179 -4.52 23.44 -11.92
CA THR A 179 -4.40 22.92 -10.54
C THR A 179 -5.71 22.24 -10.16
N PRO A 180 -5.68 20.94 -9.80
CA PRO A 180 -6.88 20.23 -9.36
C PRO A 180 -7.35 20.70 -7.98
N ILE A 181 -8.65 20.92 -7.84
CA ILE A 181 -9.29 21.27 -6.56
C ILE A 181 -10.23 20.14 -6.18
N TYR A 182 -10.14 19.67 -4.93
CA TYR A 182 -10.99 18.61 -4.40
C TYR A 182 -12.08 19.23 -3.52
N LYS A 183 -13.34 18.86 -3.80
CA LYS A 183 -14.48 19.30 -2.99
C LYS A 183 -15.26 18.07 -2.52
N LEU A 184 -15.64 18.08 -1.26
CA LEU A 184 -16.60 17.12 -0.73
C LEU A 184 -17.97 17.54 -1.23
N VAL A 185 -18.59 16.71 -2.07
CA VAL A 185 -19.89 17.03 -2.70
C VAL A 185 -21.05 16.37 -2.00
N GLU A 186 -20.80 15.27 -1.27
CA GLU A 186 -21.84 14.53 -0.58
C GLU A 186 -21.27 13.77 0.62
N THR A 187 -22.12 13.54 1.62
CA THR A 187 -21.82 12.63 2.75
C THR A 187 -23.05 11.78 2.97
N GLN A 188 -22.90 10.46 2.84
CA GLN A 188 -23.98 9.48 2.96
C GLN A 188 -23.81 8.64 4.21
N GLY A 189 -24.91 8.09 4.75
CA GLY A 189 -24.91 7.16 5.85
C GLY A 189 -24.96 7.79 7.24
N PRO A 190 -25.24 6.98 8.28
CA PRO A 190 -25.34 7.43 9.66
C PRO A 190 -23.95 7.85 10.21
N PRO A 191 -23.90 8.57 11.34
CA PRO A 191 -22.64 9.10 11.90
C PRO A 191 -21.54 8.06 12.11
N HIS A 192 -21.88 6.82 12.38
CA HIS A 192 -20.95 5.71 12.63
C HIS A 192 -20.55 4.92 11.37
N ASP A 193 -21.22 5.15 10.21
CA ASP A 193 -20.91 4.50 8.94
C ASP A 193 -21.06 5.50 7.76
N ARG A 194 -20.32 6.60 7.85
CA ARG A 194 -20.34 7.65 6.81
C ARG A 194 -19.49 7.26 5.61
N THR A 195 -20.07 7.44 4.44
CA THR A 195 -19.37 7.42 3.16
C THR A 195 -19.27 8.85 2.65
N PHE A 196 -18.07 9.29 2.32
CA PHE A 196 -17.79 10.59 1.75
C PHE A 196 -17.71 10.48 0.23
N VAL A 197 -18.27 11.46 -0.47
CA VAL A 197 -18.13 11.60 -1.92
C VAL A 197 -17.36 12.87 -2.20
N ALA A 198 -16.18 12.75 -2.81
CA ALA A 198 -15.39 13.86 -3.29
C ALA A 198 -15.46 13.97 -4.81
N GLN A 199 -15.30 15.18 -5.33
CA GLN A 199 -15.18 15.46 -6.77
C GLN A 199 -13.95 16.32 -7.02
N VAL A 200 -13.23 16.00 -8.10
CA VAL A 200 -12.13 16.83 -8.63
C VAL A 200 -12.71 17.93 -9.50
N PHE A 201 -12.14 19.12 -9.44
CA PHE A 201 -12.44 20.26 -10.30
C PHE A 201 -11.18 20.79 -10.95
N ALA A 202 -11.28 21.12 -12.23
CA ALA A 202 -10.29 21.90 -12.99
C ALA A 202 -10.92 23.28 -13.28
N GLY A 203 -10.55 24.29 -12.49
CA GLY A 203 -11.26 25.57 -12.49
C GLY A 203 -12.74 25.37 -12.11
N ASN A 204 -13.66 25.69 -13.03
CA ASN A 204 -15.11 25.51 -12.83
C ASN A 204 -15.65 24.17 -13.37
N GLN A 205 -14.83 23.40 -14.08
CA GLN A 205 -15.26 22.12 -14.65
C GLN A 205 -15.16 21.01 -13.59
N GLY A 206 -16.27 20.34 -13.30
CA GLY A 206 -16.29 19.13 -12.47
C GLY A 206 -15.78 17.94 -13.28
N LEU A 207 -14.78 17.25 -12.75
CA LEU A 207 -14.24 16.01 -13.29
C LEU A 207 -14.84 14.79 -12.58
N ALA A 208 -14.09 13.69 -12.42
CA ALA A 208 -14.61 12.48 -11.82
C ALA A 208 -14.89 12.64 -10.31
N ARG A 209 -15.78 11.75 -9.83
CA ARG A 209 -16.09 11.57 -8.41
C ARG A 209 -15.42 10.32 -7.87
N GLY A 210 -15.17 10.33 -6.57
CA GLY A 210 -14.69 9.17 -5.82
C GLY A 210 -15.41 9.08 -4.49
N THR A 211 -15.54 7.87 -3.99
CA THR A 211 -16.16 7.58 -2.71
C THR A 211 -15.15 6.97 -1.77
N GLY A 212 -15.30 7.18 -0.47
CA GLY A 212 -14.43 6.60 0.53
C GLY A 212 -15.01 6.74 1.93
N ARG A 213 -14.49 5.95 2.86
CA ARG A 213 -14.87 6.02 4.28
C ARG A 213 -14.24 7.21 5.01
N THR A 214 -13.21 7.79 4.42
CA THR A 214 -12.60 9.03 4.86
C THR A 214 -12.60 10.05 3.72
N LYS A 215 -12.51 11.35 4.05
CA LYS A 215 -12.39 12.41 3.04
C LYS A 215 -11.16 12.18 2.15
N LYS A 216 -10.02 11.80 2.75
CA LYS A 216 -8.76 11.54 2.05
C LYS A 216 -8.91 10.39 1.04
N GLU A 217 -9.57 9.33 1.42
CA GLU A 217 -9.86 8.19 0.55
C GLU A 217 -10.78 8.58 -0.61
N ALA A 218 -11.88 9.30 -0.34
CA ALA A 218 -12.78 9.79 -1.38
C ALA A 218 -12.07 10.70 -2.39
N GLU A 219 -11.18 11.60 -1.92
CA GLU A 219 -10.37 12.46 -2.78
C GLU A 219 -9.36 11.65 -3.61
N SER A 220 -8.72 10.64 -3.03
CA SER A 220 -7.78 9.75 -3.72
C SER A 220 -8.49 8.96 -4.82
N GLN A 221 -9.67 8.40 -4.53
CA GLN A 221 -10.49 7.70 -5.52
C GLN A 221 -11.00 8.64 -6.63
N ALA A 222 -11.35 9.88 -6.30
CA ALA A 222 -11.73 10.89 -7.29
C ALA A 222 -10.55 11.22 -8.22
N ALA A 223 -9.33 11.32 -7.68
CA ALA A 223 -8.12 11.54 -8.47
C ALA A 223 -7.84 10.34 -9.39
N LYS A 224 -7.91 9.10 -8.88
CA LYS A 224 -7.73 7.86 -9.64
C LYS A 224 -8.74 7.77 -10.79
N SER A 225 -10.01 8.01 -10.51
CA SER A 225 -11.09 8.02 -11.52
C SER A 225 -10.89 9.13 -12.56
N THR A 226 -10.34 10.28 -12.17
CA THR A 226 -10.02 11.37 -13.10
C THR A 226 -8.87 11.00 -14.01
N LEU A 227 -7.78 10.43 -13.47
CA LEU A 227 -6.62 9.97 -14.26
C LEU A 227 -7.03 8.95 -15.32
N ALA A 228 -7.85 7.96 -14.95
CA ALA A 228 -8.33 6.93 -15.86
C ALA A 228 -9.18 7.49 -17.03
N ARG A 229 -9.83 8.65 -16.83
CA ARG A 229 -10.76 9.28 -17.77
C ARG A 229 -10.31 10.64 -18.28
N LEU A 230 -9.03 10.95 -18.16
CA LEU A 230 -8.50 12.28 -18.52
C LEU A 230 -8.78 12.66 -19.97
N GLY A 231 -8.70 11.71 -20.89
CA GLY A 231 -9.03 11.89 -22.29
C GLY A 231 -10.48 12.34 -22.54
N GLU A 232 -11.43 11.84 -21.74
CA GLU A 232 -12.84 12.19 -21.84
C GLU A 232 -13.11 13.65 -21.41
N PHE A 233 -12.42 14.11 -20.36
CA PHE A 233 -12.64 15.43 -19.77
C PHE A 233 -12.01 16.58 -20.57
N PHE A 234 -10.87 16.32 -21.22
CA PHE A 234 -10.10 17.36 -21.89
C PHE A 234 -10.09 17.22 -23.42
N GLY A 235 -10.92 16.34 -23.98
CA GLY A 235 -10.99 16.12 -25.42
C GLY A 235 -9.67 15.61 -26.02
N LEU A 236 -8.81 15.03 -25.19
CA LEU A 236 -7.48 14.56 -25.55
C LEU A 236 -7.56 13.18 -26.25
N GLY A 237 -8.34 13.08 -27.29
CA GLY A 237 -8.17 12.11 -28.36
C GLY A 237 -6.95 12.49 -29.20
N MET A 238 -5.80 12.77 -28.59
CA MET A 238 -4.57 13.07 -29.30
C MET A 238 -3.59 11.92 -29.19
N ASP A 239 -3.10 11.54 -30.35
CA ASP A 239 -2.10 10.56 -30.66
C ASP A 239 -1.14 10.26 -29.52
N GLU A 240 -1.20 9.01 -29.04
CA GLU A 240 -0.25 8.43 -28.08
C GLU A 240 1.20 8.57 -28.60
N GLN A 241 1.39 8.59 -29.94
CA GLN A 241 2.67 8.86 -30.63
C GLN A 241 3.18 10.28 -30.39
N ALA A 242 2.34 11.31 -30.51
CA ALA A 242 2.76 12.68 -30.28
C ALA A 242 3.12 12.97 -28.80
N ARG A 243 2.54 12.21 -27.85
CA ARG A 243 2.89 12.28 -26.43
C ARG A 243 4.21 11.58 -26.14
N ALA A 244 4.44 10.41 -26.74
CA ALA A 244 5.70 9.67 -26.61
C ALA A 244 6.86 10.50 -27.22
N GLU A 245 6.66 11.16 -28.34
CA GLU A 245 7.66 12.07 -28.93
C GLU A 245 7.97 13.27 -28.04
N LYS A 246 6.94 13.90 -27.43
CA LYS A 246 7.13 15.06 -26.55
C LYS A 246 7.79 14.66 -25.23
N ALA A 247 7.46 13.50 -24.69
CA ALA A 247 8.11 12.94 -23.49
C ALA A 247 9.58 12.54 -23.78
N ALA A 248 9.84 11.95 -24.93
CA ALA A 248 11.20 11.63 -25.37
C ALA A 248 12.04 12.91 -25.59
N ALA A 249 11.47 13.93 -26.23
CA ALA A 249 12.12 15.23 -26.42
C ALA A 249 12.43 15.94 -25.10
N ALA A 250 11.51 15.89 -24.13
CA ALA A 250 11.71 16.47 -22.78
C ALA A 250 12.81 15.70 -21.98
N LYS A 251 12.87 14.37 -22.13
CA LYS A 251 13.90 13.53 -21.52
C LYS A 251 15.28 13.81 -22.12
N GLN A 252 15.33 14.00 -23.47
CA GLN A 252 16.54 14.37 -24.18
C GLN A 252 17.03 15.75 -23.76
N ALA A 253 16.17 16.75 -23.71
CA ALA A 253 16.51 18.10 -23.27
C ALA A 253 17.04 18.16 -21.82
N LYS A 254 16.51 17.31 -20.90
CA LYS A 254 17.06 17.15 -19.56
C LYS A 254 18.44 16.51 -19.55
N ALA A 255 18.66 15.51 -20.38
CA ALA A 255 19.97 14.84 -20.53
C ALA A 255 21.02 15.79 -21.11
N ASP A 256 20.66 16.55 -22.14
CA ASP A 256 21.54 17.55 -22.76
C ASP A 256 21.93 18.67 -21.80
N LYS A 257 20.98 19.12 -20.97
CA LYS A 257 21.21 20.13 -19.91
C LYS A 257 22.09 19.59 -18.76
N ALA A 258 21.99 18.30 -18.46
CA ALA A 258 22.86 17.63 -17.48
C ALA A 258 24.27 17.45 -18.03
N ALA A 259 24.42 17.06 -19.32
CA ALA A 259 25.70 16.94 -20.02
C ALA A 259 26.43 18.30 -20.09
N ALA A 260 25.74 19.35 -20.51
CA ALA A 260 26.29 20.71 -20.56
C ALA A 260 26.78 21.21 -19.19
N ARG A 261 26.05 20.91 -18.11
CA ARG A 261 26.49 21.23 -16.73
C ARG A 261 27.72 20.42 -16.29
N ALA A 262 27.84 19.18 -16.73
CA ALA A 262 28.97 18.32 -16.42
C ALA A 262 30.24 18.83 -17.16
N GLU A 263 30.12 19.20 -18.43
CA GLU A 263 31.21 19.78 -19.24
C GLU A 263 31.68 21.12 -18.65
N GLU A 264 30.76 22.01 -18.27
CA GLU A 264 31.11 23.28 -17.62
C GLU A 264 31.86 23.06 -16.29
N LYS A 265 31.43 22.07 -15.49
CA LYS A 265 32.13 21.68 -14.25
C LYS A 265 33.53 21.13 -14.52
N ALA A 266 33.69 20.31 -15.53
CA ALA A 266 34.99 19.73 -15.93
C ALA A 266 35.94 20.84 -16.41
N ARG A 267 35.43 21.79 -17.25
CA ARG A 267 36.21 22.94 -17.71
C ARG A 267 36.72 23.82 -16.56
N LYS A 268 35.80 24.17 -15.62
CA LYS A 268 36.15 24.95 -14.43
C LYS A 268 37.16 24.23 -13.51
N LYS A 269 37.11 22.90 -13.46
CA LYS A 269 38.10 22.09 -12.70
C LYS A 269 39.48 22.12 -13.38
N HIS A 270 39.52 21.97 -14.69
CA HIS A 270 40.75 22.01 -15.46
C HIS A 270 41.43 23.38 -15.41
N GLU A 271 40.68 24.48 -15.53
CA GLU A 271 41.19 25.85 -15.36
C GLU A 271 41.78 26.08 -13.96
N ARG A 272 41.17 25.53 -12.91
CA ARG A 272 41.71 25.62 -11.54
C ARG A 272 42.98 24.81 -11.35
N GLU A 273 43.12 23.69 -12.00
CA GLU A 273 44.34 22.86 -11.95
C GLU A 273 45.49 23.53 -12.70
N LEU A 274 45.25 24.09 -13.88
CA LEU A 274 46.19 24.91 -14.63
C LEU A 274 46.70 26.12 -13.83
N HIS A 275 45.77 26.82 -13.18
CA HIS A 275 46.14 28.00 -12.36
C HIS A 275 46.94 27.65 -11.11
N LYS A 276 46.75 26.43 -10.55
CA LYS A 276 47.58 25.92 -9.46
C LYS A 276 48.98 25.53 -9.91
N SER A 277 49.13 24.91 -11.09
CA SER A 277 50.44 24.52 -11.63
C SER A 277 51.29 25.74 -12.00
N MET A 278 50.68 26.83 -12.51
CA MET A 278 51.38 28.09 -12.84
C MET A 278 51.81 28.90 -11.61
N LYS A 279 51.34 28.61 -10.38
CA LYS A 279 51.75 29.27 -9.15
C LYS A 279 52.86 28.51 -8.38
N GLN A 280 53.20 27.31 -8.82
CA GLN A 280 54.21 26.46 -8.16
C GLN A 280 55.49 26.31 -9.00
N GLY A 281 55.62 26.95 -10.13
CA GLY A 281 56.83 27.15 -10.93
C GLY A 281 57.31 28.59 -10.87
#